data_28f2659d2fe09ba7f8e7ad96db37f51b
#
_entry.id   28f2659d2fe09ba7f8e7ad96db37f51b
#
_cell.length_a   1.000
_cell.length_b   1.000
_cell.length_c   1.000
_cell.angle_alpha   90.00
_cell.angle_beta   90.00
_cell.angle_gamma   90.00
#
_symmetry.space_group_name_H-M   'P 1'
#
loop_
_entity.id
_entity.type
_entity.pdbx_description
1 polymer ?
#
loop_
_entity_poly.entity_id
_entity_poly.type
_entity_poly.pdbx_seq_one_letter_code
_entity_poly.pdbx_strand_id
1 'polypeptide(L)'
;MSLSAPSSPAIDGADFRFGIAAARFNPALVDGLLARVVEGLRAAGVRDTHVALLRVPGSHEVPWAANAFASGGQCDCVIALGVLIAGDTNHHEMVGASVSTALQHVAMTTGVPVINGVLVVNSLAQAKARCVGKINRGAEFAAAALEMAALKGKLSR
;
A
#
# COMPACT_ATOMS: atom_id res chain seq x y z
N MET A 1 -1.32 12.94 -10.76
CA MET A 1 -2.22 12.85 -9.59
C MET A 1 -3.30 13.91 -9.65
N SER A 2 -4.51 13.58 -9.25
CA SER A 2 -5.58 14.55 -9.10
C SER A 2 -5.29 15.49 -7.93
N LEU A 3 -5.66 16.77 -8.06
CA LEU A 3 -5.53 17.76 -6.99
C LEU A 3 -6.58 17.60 -5.90
N SER A 4 -7.65 16.86 -6.17
CA SER A 4 -8.71 16.56 -5.19
C SER A 4 -8.90 15.05 -5.08
N ALA A 5 -8.80 14.54 -3.86
CA ALA A 5 -9.07 13.13 -3.58
C ALA A 5 -10.59 12.88 -3.61
N PRO A 6 -11.04 11.70 -4.09
CA PRO A 6 -12.44 11.32 -3.97
C PRO A 6 -12.83 11.15 -2.49
N SER A 7 -14.11 11.32 -2.19
CA SER A 7 -14.65 10.90 -0.89
C SER A 7 -14.64 9.37 -0.82
N SER A 8 -14.11 8.82 0.28
CA SER A 8 -14.13 7.38 0.50
C SER A 8 -15.43 6.96 1.17
N PRO A 9 -16.09 5.88 0.70
CA PRO A 9 -17.24 5.34 1.40
C PRO A 9 -16.84 4.79 2.78
N ALA A 10 -17.77 4.79 3.73
CA ALA A 10 -17.59 4.12 5.00
C ALA A 10 -17.72 2.60 4.79
N ILE A 11 -16.65 1.86 5.04
CA ILE A 11 -16.57 0.40 4.88
C ILE A 11 -16.41 -0.22 6.26
N ASP A 12 -17.23 -1.21 6.59
CA ASP A 12 -16.99 -2.11 7.73
C ASP A 12 -15.94 -3.15 7.30
N GLY A 13 -14.77 -3.07 7.90
CA GLY A 13 -13.63 -3.93 7.58
C GLY A 13 -13.53 -5.21 8.40
N ALA A 14 -14.47 -5.49 9.29
CA ALA A 14 -14.34 -6.55 10.29
C ALA A 14 -14.05 -7.94 9.70
N ASP A 15 -14.59 -8.25 8.53
CA ASP A 15 -14.45 -9.57 7.88
C ASP A 15 -13.31 -9.61 6.85
N PHE A 16 -12.71 -8.47 6.51
CA PHE A 16 -11.68 -8.42 5.48
C PHE A 16 -10.29 -8.74 6.02
N ARG A 17 -9.46 -9.32 5.15
CA ARG A 17 -8.07 -9.68 5.43
C ARG A 17 -7.12 -8.96 4.48
N PHE A 18 -6.04 -8.44 5.04
CA PHE A 18 -5.06 -7.64 4.31
C PHE A 18 -3.66 -8.20 4.45
N GLY A 19 -2.91 -8.21 3.34
CA GLY A 19 -1.47 -8.40 3.35
C GLY A 19 -0.78 -7.05 3.15
N ILE A 20 0.23 -6.76 3.95
CA ILE A 20 1.05 -5.55 3.81
C ILE A 20 2.49 -5.96 3.48
N ALA A 21 2.97 -5.57 2.30
CA ALA A 21 4.34 -5.74 1.88
C ALA A 21 5.07 -4.40 2.02
N ALA A 22 6.04 -4.29 2.92
CA ALA A 22 6.69 -3.02 3.25
C ALA A 22 8.21 -3.10 3.11
N ALA A 23 8.80 -2.15 2.38
CA ALA A 23 10.23 -2.01 2.22
C ALA A 23 10.90 -1.56 3.53
N ARG A 24 12.19 -1.92 3.71
CA ARG A 24 12.99 -1.49 4.85
C ARG A 24 13.82 -0.23 4.59
N PHE A 25 14.10 0.12 3.33
CA PHE A 25 14.76 1.39 3.01
C PHE A 25 13.92 2.57 3.48
N ASN A 26 14.59 3.62 3.97
CA ASN A 26 13.95 4.79 4.57
C ASN A 26 13.02 4.40 5.73
N PRO A 27 13.53 3.70 6.76
CA PRO A 27 12.71 3.00 7.75
C PRO A 27 11.74 3.92 8.50
N ALA A 28 12.15 5.09 8.93
CA ALA A 28 11.26 6.01 9.66
C ALA A 28 10.06 6.46 8.82
N LEU A 29 10.26 6.63 7.50
CA LEU A 29 9.19 7.04 6.58
C LEU A 29 8.24 5.89 6.28
N VAL A 30 8.77 4.71 5.98
CA VAL A 30 7.94 3.53 5.71
C VAL A 30 7.19 3.09 6.96
N ASP A 31 7.82 3.13 8.14
CA ASP A 31 7.16 2.82 9.41
C ASP A 31 6.04 3.82 9.72
N GLY A 32 6.23 5.10 9.37
CA GLY A 32 5.19 6.11 9.49
C GLY A 32 3.98 5.83 8.58
N LEU A 33 4.22 5.44 7.32
CA LEU A 33 3.16 5.00 6.42
C LEU A 33 2.44 3.77 6.97
N LEU A 34 3.20 2.76 7.40
CA LEU A 34 2.67 1.51 7.94
C LEU A 34 1.77 1.76 9.16
N ALA A 35 2.22 2.59 10.10
CA ALA A 35 1.45 2.93 11.29
C ALA A 35 0.10 3.56 10.92
N ARG A 36 0.08 4.48 9.97
CA ARG A 36 -1.14 5.16 9.51
C ARG A 36 -2.07 4.24 8.73
N VAL A 37 -1.52 3.32 7.94
CA VAL A 37 -2.32 2.28 7.27
C VAL A 37 -3.01 1.39 8.29
N VAL A 38 -2.26 0.87 9.25
CA VAL A 38 -2.79 -0.01 10.31
C VAL A 38 -3.84 0.72 11.15
N GLU A 39 -3.59 1.99 11.51
CA GLU A 39 -4.58 2.82 12.22
C GLU A 39 -5.87 2.97 11.42
N GLY A 40 -5.79 3.26 10.13
CA GLY A 40 -6.96 3.38 9.25
C GLY A 40 -7.75 2.08 9.12
N LEU A 41 -7.06 0.94 9.02
CA LEU A 41 -7.72 -0.38 8.98
C LEU A 41 -8.40 -0.70 10.32
N ARG A 42 -7.75 -0.44 11.44
CA ARG A 42 -8.33 -0.62 12.78
C ARG A 42 -9.56 0.25 13.01
N ALA A 43 -9.51 1.50 12.58
CA ALA A 43 -10.64 2.43 12.69
C ALA A 43 -11.89 1.95 11.91
N ALA A 44 -11.68 1.16 10.86
CA ALA A 44 -12.75 0.53 10.09
C ALA A 44 -13.18 -0.85 10.64
N GLY A 45 -12.65 -1.28 11.78
CA GLY A 45 -13.02 -2.54 12.43
C GLY A 45 -12.17 -3.75 12.03
N VAL A 46 -11.12 -3.59 11.22
CA VAL A 46 -10.22 -4.69 10.85
C VAL A 46 -9.48 -5.18 12.11
N ARG A 47 -9.54 -6.47 12.37
CA ARG A 47 -8.83 -7.09 13.50
C ARG A 47 -7.35 -7.22 13.19
N ASP A 48 -6.48 -7.09 14.20
CA ASP A 48 -5.03 -7.23 14.04
C ASP A 48 -4.64 -8.61 13.48
N THR A 49 -5.37 -9.65 13.84
CA THR A 49 -5.19 -11.02 13.33
C THR A 49 -5.54 -11.17 11.84
N HIS A 50 -6.20 -10.17 11.25
CA HIS A 50 -6.55 -10.11 9.84
C HIS A 50 -5.55 -9.28 9.01
N VAL A 51 -4.48 -8.80 9.62
CA VAL A 51 -3.41 -8.05 8.94
C VAL A 51 -2.12 -8.82 9.04
N ALA A 52 -1.60 -9.28 7.90
CA ALA A 52 -0.30 -9.92 7.81
C ALA A 52 0.73 -8.94 7.23
N LEU A 53 1.94 -8.94 7.77
CA LEU A 53 3.02 -8.04 7.37
C LEU A 53 4.25 -8.83 6.92
N LEU A 54 4.79 -8.49 5.74
CA LEU A 54 6.11 -8.91 5.28
C LEU A 54 7.00 -7.68 5.09
N ARG A 55 8.20 -7.72 5.64
CA ARG A 55 9.24 -6.71 5.40
C ARG A 55 10.24 -7.25 4.39
N VAL A 56 10.52 -6.45 3.37
CA VAL A 56 11.47 -6.77 2.30
C VAL A 56 12.58 -5.71 2.24
N PRO A 57 13.76 -6.02 1.64
CA PRO A 57 14.88 -5.08 1.64
C PRO A 57 14.55 -3.70 1.10
N GLY A 58 14.00 -3.62 -0.10
CA GLY A 58 13.71 -2.34 -0.77
C GLY A 58 12.41 -2.37 -1.54
N SER A 59 12.07 -1.23 -2.14
CA SER A 59 10.84 -1.09 -2.93
C SER A 59 10.80 -2.04 -4.13
N HIS A 60 11.95 -2.38 -4.71
CA HIS A 60 12.02 -3.29 -5.86
C HIS A 60 11.57 -4.72 -5.51
N GLU A 61 11.71 -5.16 -4.26
CA GLU A 61 11.30 -6.49 -3.80
C GLU A 61 9.84 -6.52 -3.33
N VAL A 62 9.20 -5.38 -3.15
CA VAL A 62 7.80 -5.29 -2.69
C VAL A 62 6.82 -6.04 -3.60
N PRO A 63 6.92 -5.98 -4.95
CA PRO A 63 6.00 -6.73 -5.81
C PRO A 63 6.06 -8.24 -5.62
N TRP A 64 7.24 -8.80 -5.32
CA TRP A 64 7.38 -10.23 -5.03
C TRP A 64 6.58 -10.61 -3.77
N ALA A 65 6.71 -9.84 -2.70
CA ALA A 65 5.97 -10.05 -1.46
C ALA A 65 4.46 -9.85 -1.65
N ALA A 66 4.08 -8.83 -2.43
CA ALA A 66 2.67 -8.58 -2.77
C ALA A 66 2.07 -9.77 -3.53
N ASN A 67 2.83 -10.34 -4.48
CA ASN A 67 2.40 -11.54 -5.21
C ASN A 67 2.23 -12.75 -4.28
N ALA A 68 3.13 -12.92 -3.32
CA ALA A 68 3.03 -14.02 -2.34
C ALA A 68 1.73 -13.93 -1.53
N PHE A 69 1.36 -12.75 -1.07
CA PHE A 69 0.09 -12.53 -0.38
C PHE A 69 -1.12 -12.74 -1.30
N ALA A 70 -1.10 -12.15 -2.48
CA ALA A 70 -2.23 -12.20 -3.41
C ALA A 70 -2.48 -13.63 -3.92
N SER A 71 -1.42 -14.39 -4.20
CA SER A 71 -1.51 -15.78 -4.66
C SER A 71 -1.86 -16.77 -3.56
N GLY A 72 -1.67 -16.40 -2.30
CA GLY A 72 -1.96 -17.26 -1.14
C GLY A 72 -3.45 -17.49 -0.87
N GLY A 73 -4.34 -16.73 -1.50
CA GLY A 73 -5.80 -16.93 -1.41
C GLY A 73 -6.44 -16.49 -0.09
N GLN A 74 -5.68 -15.84 0.80
CA GLN A 74 -6.18 -15.44 2.13
C GLN A 74 -6.37 -13.94 2.31
N CYS A 75 -6.01 -13.13 1.31
CA CYS A 75 -6.14 -11.68 1.38
C CYS A 75 -7.25 -11.17 0.46
N ASP A 76 -8.03 -10.23 0.97
CA ASP A 76 -9.04 -9.51 0.18
C ASP A 76 -8.43 -8.34 -0.58
N CYS A 77 -7.33 -7.79 -0.05
CA CYS A 77 -6.53 -6.75 -0.70
C CYS A 77 -5.10 -6.79 -0.15
N VAL A 78 -4.13 -6.41 -0.98
CA VAL A 78 -2.72 -6.25 -0.58
C VAL A 78 -2.35 -4.78 -0.64
N ILE A 79 -1.56 -4.33 0.33
CA ILE A 79 -1.05 -2.96 0.40
C ILE A 79 0.47 -3.00 0.29
N ALA A 80 1.01 -2.35 -0.72
CA ALA A 80 2.44 -2.26 -0.98
C ALA A 80 2.98 -0.91 -0.49
N LEU A 81 3.99 -0.91 0.39
CA LEU A 81 4.56 0.29 1.00
C LEU A 81 6.06 0.40 0.74
N GLY A 82 6.48 1.58 0.34
CA GLY A 82 7.88 1.92 0.15
C GLY A 82 8.04 3.42 -0.08
N VAL A 83 9.26 3.90 0.00
CA VAL A 83 9.58 5.31 -0.25
C VAL A 83 10.85 5.40 -1.08
N LEU A 84 10.74 5.98 -2.26
CA LEU A 84 11.82 6.25 -3.19
C LEU A 84 12.03 7.75 -3.28
N ILE A 85 13.22 8.21 -2.92
CA ILE A 85 13.58 9.63 -2.90
C ILE A 85 14.64 9.88 -3.96
N ALA A 86 14.49 10.97 -4.73
CA ALA A 86 15.48 11.37 -5.74
C ALA A 86 16.87 11.54 -5.13
N GLY A 87 17.84 10.95 -5.78
CA GLY A 87 19.29 11.11 -5.50
C GLY A 87 20.00 11.70 -6.72
N ASP A 88 21.27 11.36 -6.87
CA ASP A 88 22.12 11.86 -7.97
C ASP A 88 21.76 11.25 -9.34
N THR A 89 21.00 10.16 -9.34
CA THR A 89 20.59 9.45 -10.55
C THR A 89 19.07 9.33 -10.62
N ASN A 90 18.56 8.89 -11.76
CA ASN A 90 17.13 8.62 -11.96
C ASN A 90 16.67 7.24 -11.43
N HIS A 91 17.46 6.61 -10.57
CA HIS A 91 17.17 5.26 -10.03
C HIS A 91 15.80 5.19 -9.37
N HIS A 92 15.40 6.20 -8.60
CA HIS A 92 14.11 6.28 -7.93
C HIS A 92 12.93 6.24 -8.92
N GLU A 93 13.04 6.92 -10.06
CA GLU A 93 12.00 6.90 -11.11
C GLU A 93 11.93 5.55 -11.80
N MET A 94 13.10 4.99 -12.14
CA MET A 94 13.18 3.68 -12.80
C MET A 94 12.59 2.58 -11.93
N VAL A 95 12.96 2.52 -10.65
CA VAL A 95 12.42 1.54 -9.71
C VAL A 95 10.93 1.79 -9.48
N GLY A 96 10.51 3.04 -9.31
CA GLY A 96 9.11 3.41 -9.12
C GLY A 96 8.21 2.96 -10.28
N ALA A 97 8.65 3.19 -11.51
CA ALA A 97 7.92 2.75 -12.71
C ALA A 97 7.84 1.22 -12.81
N SER A 98 8.95 0.53 -12.56
CA SER A 98 9.02 -0.93 -12.57
C SER A 98 8.11 -1.54 -11.51
N VAL A 99 8.14 -1.01 -10.28
CA VAL A 99 7.31 -1.47 -9.17
C VAL A 99 5.83 -1.24 -9.48
N SER A 100 5.46 -0.07 -9.97
CA SER A 100 4.07 0.24 -10.32
C SER A 100 3.51 -0.73 -11.35
N THR A 101 4.26 -1.01 -12.40
CA THR A 101 3.89 -1.99 -13.44
C THR A 101 3.75 -3.40 -12.86
N ALA A 102 4.70 -3.82 -12.02
CA ALA A 102 4.69 -5.15 -11.41
C ALA A 102 3.50 -5.34 -10.45
N LEU A 103 3.19 -4.35 -9.63
CA LEU A 103 2.03 -4.40 -8.72
C LEU A 103 0.71 -4.48 -9.47
N GLN A 104 0.58 -3.74 -10.57
CA GLN A 104 -0.59 -3.81 -11.44
C GLN A 104 -0.73 -5.21 -12.05
N HIS A 105 0.39 -5.81 -12.49
CA HIS A 105 0.41 -7.17 -13.01
C HIS A 105 -0.04 -8.19 -11.96
N VAL A 106 0.43 -8.08 -10.72
CA VAL A 106 0.00 -8.95 -9.62
C VAL A 106 -1.52 -8.87 -9.43
N ALA A 107 -2.09 -7.66 -9.38
CA ALA A 107 -3.52 -7.49 -9.20
C ALA A 107 -4.34 -8.12 -10.34
N MET A 108 -3.90 -7.90 -11.58
CA MET A 108 -4.61 -8.39 -12.76
C MET A 108 -4.52 -9.90 -12.92
N THR A 109 -3.40 -10.53 -12.57
CA THR A 109 -3.19 -11.97 -12.72
C THR A 109 -3.78 -12.78 -11.57
N THR A 110 -3.81 -12.23 -10.36
CA THR A 110 -4.35 -12.93 -9.18
C THR A 110 -5.84 -12.63 -8.92
N GLY A 111 -6.35 -11.53 -9.45
CA GLY A 111 -7.69 -11.03 -9.13
C GLY A 111 -7.81 -10.41 -7.74
N VAL A 112 -6.71 -10.28 -7.00
CA VAL A 112 -6.67 -9.63 -5.68
C VAL A 112 -6.18 -8.20 -5.86
N PRO A 113 -6.96 -7.19 -5.42
CA PRO A 113 -6.53 -5.80 -5.53
C PRO A 113 -5.23 -5.54 -4.79
N VAL A 114 -4.38 -4.71 -5.38
CA VAL A 114 -3.11 -4.28 -4.80
C VAL A 114 -3.06 -2.74 -4.77
N ILE A 115 -2.94 -2.19 -3.59
CA ILE A 115 -2.78 -0.74 -3.41
C ILE A 115 -1.29 -0.39 -3.54
N ASN A 116 -0.97 0.46 -4.50
CA ASN A 116 0.38 0.97 -4.67
C ASN A 116 0.64 2.14 -3.71
N GLY A 117 1.20 1.82 -2.55
CA GLY A 117 1.68 2.78 -1.56
C GLY A 117 3.20 3.00 -1.61
N VAL A 118 3.84 2.69 -2.72
CA VAL A 118 5.25 3.01 -2.96
C VAL A 118 5.34 4.46 -3.47
N LEU A 119 5.80 5.34 -2.60
CA LEU A 119 5.92 6.76 -2.91
C LEU A 119 7.21 7.02 -3.69
N VAL A 120 7.09 7.82 -4.75
CA VAL A 120 8.23 8.32 -5.53
C VAL A 120 8.23 9.83 -5.41
N VAL A 121 9.25 10.40 -4.78
CA VAL A 121 9.31 11.82 -4.45
C VAL A 121 10.67 12.42 -4.81
N ASN A 122 10.68 13.74 -4.99
CA ASN A 122 11.90 14.47 -5.39
C ASN A 122 12.73 14.98 -4.21
N SER A 123 12.19 14.94 -2.98
CA SER A 123 12.90 15.42 -1.80
C SER A 123 12.46 14.71 -0.52
N LEU A 124 13.35 14.75 0.47
CA LEU A 124 13.03 14.26 1.82
C LEU A 124 11.84 15.02 2.44
N ALA A 125 11.73 16.32 2.16
CA ALA A 125 10.60 17.13 2.66
C ALA A 125 9.27 16.64 2.10
N GLN A 126 9.21 16.28 0.82
CA GLN A 126 8.02 15.70 0.20
C GLN A 126 7.69 14.33 0.81
N ALA A 127 8.70 13.50 1.08
CA ALA A 127 8.51 12.21 1.74
C ALA A 127 7.94 12.38 3.15
N LYS A 128 8.54 13.25 3.96
CA LYS A 128 8.08 13.52 5.32
C LYS A 128 6.65 14.03 5.36
N ALA A 129 6.31 14.97 4.47
CA ALA A 129 4.94 15.52 4.40
C ALA A 129 3.90 14.41 4.18
N ARG A 130 4.21 13.39 3.37
CA ARG A 130 3.29 12.32 2.97
C ARG A 130 3.26 11.14 3.94
N CYS A 131 4.40 10.81 4.53
CA CYS A 131 4.53 9.63 5.39
C CYS A 131 4.15 9.91 6.85
N VAL A 132 4.60 11.05 7.38
CA VAL A 132 4.48 11.40 8.81
C VAL A 132 3.92 12.80 9.05
N GLY A 133 3.74 13.58 8.00
CA GLY A 133 3.28 14.97 8.07
C GLY A 133 1.79 15.14 7.77
N LYS A 134 1.43 16.32 7.25
CA LYS A 134 0.05 16.74 7.02
C LYS A 134 -0.66 15.99 5.89
N ILE A 135 0.09 15.53 4.89
CA ILE A 135 -0.47 14.74 3.80
C ILE A 135 -0.47 13.29 4.26
N ASN A 136 -1.58 12.84 4.81
CA ASN A 136 -1.68 11.50 5.38
C ASN A 136 -1.95 10.45 4.30
N ARG A 137 -0.90 10.07 3.55
CA ARG A 137 -1.02 9.07 2.48
C ARG A 137 -1.36 7.69 3.03
N GLY A 138 -0.89 7.35 4.23
CA GLY A 138 -1.21 6.06 4.85
C GLY A 138 -2.72 5.88 5.09
N ALA A 139 -3.41 6.92 5.53
CA ALA A 139 -4.87 6.89 5.69
C ALA A 139 -5.59 6.73 4.34
N GLU A 140 -5.11 7.38 3.29
CA GLU A 140 -5.66 7.23 1.93
C GLU A 140 -5.47 5.81 1.41
N PHE A 141 -4.31 5.19 1.64
CA PHE A 141 -4.05 3.81 1.24
C PHE A 141 -4.95 2.81 1.98
N ALA A 142 -5.17 3.01 3.29
CA ALA A 142 -6.10 2.19 4.06
C ALA A 142 -7.53 2.31 3.52
N ALA A 143 -8.01 3.52 3.26
CA ALA A 143 -9.34 3.76 2.71
C ALA A 143 -9.51 3.11 1.34
N ALA A 144 -8.53 3.25 0.45
CA ALA A 144 -8.56 2.60 -0.87
C ALA A 144 -8.56 1.07 -0.75
N ALA A 145 -7.77 0.51 0.16
CA ALA A 145 -7.71 -0.93 0.38
C ALA A 145 -9.06 -1.50 0.87
N LEU A 146 -9.71 -0.81 1.79
CA LEU A 146 -11.05 -1.19 2.29
C LEU A 146 -12.09 -1.17 1.17
N GLU A 147 -12.10 -0.11 0.37
CA GLU A 147 -13.02 0.01 -0.78
C GLU A 147 -12.79 -1.10 -1.79
N MET A 148 -11.53 -1.39 -2.14
CA MET A 148 -11.20 -2.43 -3.11
C MET A 148 -11.49 -3.84 -2.58
N ALA A 149 -11.29 -4.10 -1.30
CA ALA A 149 -11.68 -5.36 -0.67
C ALA A 149 -13.20 -5.57 -0.75
N ALA A 150 -13.99 -4.52 -0.48
CA ALA A 150 -15.45 -4.57 -0.59
C ALA A 150 -15.91 -4.81 -2.04
N LEU A 151 -15.29 -4.14 -3.02
CA LEU A 151 -15.59 -4.34 -4.45
C LEU A 151 -15.26 -5.76 -4.90
N LYS A 152 -14.11 -6.30 -4.50
CA LYS A 152 -13.74 -7.70 -4.79
C LYS A 152 -14.80 -8.66 -4.23
N GLY A 153 -15.25 -8.45 -3.01
CA GLY A 153 -16.30 -9.25 -2.39
C GLY A 153 -17.62 -9.23 -3.17
N LYS A 154 -18.01 -8.08 -3.69
CA LYS A 154 -19.23 -7.94 -4.53
C LYS A 154 -19.12 -8.68 -5.85
N LEU A 155 -17.96 -8.63 -6.50
CA LEU A 155 -17.74 -9.26 -7.81
C LEU A 155 -17.55 -10.77 -7.73
N SER A 156 -17.25 -11.30 -6.55
CA SER A 156 -17.05 -12.74 -6.32
C SER A 156 -18.34 -13.50 -5.95
N ARG A 157 -19.47 -12.80 -5.92
CA ARG A 157 -20.80 -13.38 -5.60
C ARG A 157 -21.55 -13.84 -6.84
#